data_43f9b16b67f6af5f397e67897e2657c6
#
_entry.id   43f9b16b67f6af5f397e67897e2657c6
#
_cell.length_a   1.000
_cell.length_b   1.000
_cell.length_c   1.000
_cell.angle_alpha   90.00
_cell.angle_beta   90.00
_cell.angle_gamma   90.00
#
_symmetry.space_group_name_H-M   'P 1'
#
loop_
_entity.id
_entity.type
_entity.pdbx_description
1 polymer ?
#
loop_
_entity_poly.entity_id
_entity_poly.type
_entity_poly.pdbx_seq_one_letter_code
_entity_poly.pdbx_strand_id
1 'polypeptide(L)'
;MIKIVTDSTAYLREDYVREHDIRIVPLCVHFGDRDFKEGIDLSYEEFYDRLKNAPELPTTSQPSAGAFRQVFQELVEAGHEIIAMTISSRLSGTWNSAMAAKDMLPDAEISIVDSLSTSIGLQLMVQAAVS
;
A
#
# COMPACT_ATOMS: atom_id res chain seq x y z
N MET A 1 -19.16 1.72 -8.01
CA MET A 1 -18.71 2.27 -6.70
C MET A 1 -17.21 2.53 -6.77
N ILE A 2 -16.76 3.57 -6.10
CA ILE A 2 -15.32 3.90 -6.05
C ILE A 2 -14.69 3.18 -4.86
N LYS A 3 -13.61 2.45 -5.11
CA LYS A 3 -12.83 1.76 -4.08
C LYS A 3 -11.50 2.48 -3.86
N ILE A 4 -11.08 2.50 -2.62
CA ILE A 4 -9.81 3.13 -2.23
C ILE A 4 -8.76 2.04 -2.08
N VAL A 5 -7.60 2.26 -2.70
CA VAL A 5 -6.40 1.42 -2.56
C VAL A 5 -5.29 2.30 -2.02
N THR A 6 -4.54 1.80 -1.06
CA THR A 6 -3.38 2.51 -0.51
C THR A 6 -2.28 1.52 -0.20
N ASP A 7 -1.13 2.00 0.21
CA ASP A 7 -0.03 1.15 0.65
C ASP A 7 0.02 1.06 2.19
N SER A 8 0.89 0.21 2.70
CA SER A 8 0.97 -0.06 4.14
C SER A 8 1.50 1.11 4.97
N THR A 9 2.09 2.13 4.34
CA THR A 9 2.61 3.30 5.08
C THR A 9 1.52 4.24 5.57
N ALA A 10 0.25 4.01 5.19
CA ALA A 10 -0.87 4.76 5.72
C ALA A 10 -1.19 4.38 7.18
N TYR A 11 -0.75 3.22 7.63
CA TYR A 11 -0.93 2.70 8.99
C TYR A 11 -2.37 2.80 9.49
N LEU A 12 -3.30 2.40 8.63
CA LEU A 12 -4.73 2.41 8.97
C LEU A 12 -5.05 1.30 9.97
N ARG A 13 -6.03 1.56 10.82
CA ARG A 13 -6.54 0.54 11.74
C ARG A 13 -7.29 -0.53 10.98
N GLU A 14 -7.14 -1.78 11.38
CA GLU A 14 -7.78 -2.92 10.71
C GLU A 14 -9.30 -2.81 10.66
N ASP A 15 -9.93 -2.34 11.74
CA ASP A 15 -11.38 -2.16 11.80
C ASP A 15 -11.86 -1.11 10.77
N TYR A 16 -11.12 -0.01 10.63
CA TYR A 16 -11.40 1.03 9.62
C TYR A 16 -11.28 0.48 8.20
N VAL A 17 -10.22 -0.28 7.94
CA VAL A 17 -9.98 -0.92 6.63
C VAL A 17 -11.13 -1.84 6.24
N ARG A 18 -11.58 -2.67 7.18
CA ARG A 18 -12.69 -3.59 6.93
C ARG A 18 -14.02 -2.86 6.74
N GLU A 19 -14.30 -1.88 7.58
CA GLU A 19 -15.55 -1.12 7.54
C GLU A 19 -15.74 -0.42 6.19
N HIS A 20 -14.67 0.13 5.63
CA HIS A 20 -14.71 0.90 4.39
C HIS A 20 -14.22 0.12 3.17
N ASP A 21 -13.91 -1.17 3.34
CA ASP A 21 -13.40 -2.05 2.28
C ASP A 21 -12.22 -1.44 1.53
N ILE A 22 -11.27 -0.93 2.28
CA ILE A 22 -10.03 -0.37 1.73
C ILE A 22 -9.07 -1.50 1.43
N ARG A 23 -8.44 -1.47 0.27
CA ARG A 23 -7.42 -2.45 -0.10
C ARG A 23 -6.04 -1.87 0.17
N ILE A 24 -5.20 -2.67 0.82
CA ILE A 24 -3.82 -2.28 1.15
C ILE A 24 -2.86 -3.15 0.38
N VAL A 25 -1.96 -2.51 -0.36
CA VAL A 25 -0.84 -3.19 -1.02
C VAL A 25 0.39 -2.98 -0.15
N PRO A 26 0.88 -4.04 0.53
CA PRO A 26 1.93 -3.87 1.53
C PRO A 26 3.31 -3.69 0.91
N LEU A 27 4.13 -2.85 1.56
CA LEU A 27 5.55 -2.81 1.29
C LEU A 27 6.21 -4.08 1.85
N CYS A 28 7.40 -4.39 1.36
CA CYS A 28 8.20 -5.50 1.88
C CYS A 28 9.21 -4.99 2.89
N VAL A 29 9.37 -5.71 3.99
CA VAL A 29 10.40 -5.46 5.01
C VAL A 29 11.42 -6.58 4.95
N HIS A 30 12.69 -6.23 4.88
CA HIS A 30 13.79 -7.18 4.75
C HIS A 30 14.64 -7.18 6.03
N PHE A 31 14.70 -8.34 6.70
CA PHE A 31 15.59 -8.59 7.83
C PHE A 31 16.61 -9.66 7.39
N GLY A 32 17.80 -9.22 7.00
CA GLY A 32 18.81 -10.13 6.48
C GLY A 32 18.30 -10.88 5.25
N ASP A 33 18.20 -12.22 5.36
CA ASP A 33 17.75 -13.07 4.26
C ASP A 33 16.23 -13.28 4.24
N ARG A 34 15.49 -12.67 5.18
CA ARG A 34 14.06 -12.91 5.33
C ARG A 34 13.25 -11.69 4.92
N ASP A 35 12.19 -11.94 4.13
CA ASP A 35 11.30 -10.91 3.62
C ASP A 35 9.91 -11.08 4.22
N PHE A 36 9.31 -9.96 4.60
CA PHE A 36 7.97 -9.92 5.18
C PHE A 36 7.13 -8.86 4.51
N LYS A 37 5.85 -9.15 4.33
CA LYS A 37 4.87 -8.13 3.92
C LYS A 37 4.44 -7.35 5.16
N GLU A 38 4.67 -6.05 5.13
CA GLU A 38 4.37 -5.18 6.26
C GLU A 38 2.89 -5.22 6.63
N GLY A 39 2.61 -5.47 7.91
CA GLY A 39 1.24 -5.53 8.42
C GLY A 39 0.49 -6.82 8.13
N ILE A 40 1.03 -7.72 7.30
CA ILE A 40 0.45 -9.03 6.98
C ILE A 40 1.27 -10.13 7.60
N ASP A 41 2.53 -10.26 7.17
CA ASP A 41 3.45 -11.30 7.66
C ASP A 41 4.14 -10.89 8.95
N LEU A 42 4.12 -9.60 9.27
CA LEU A 42 4.87 -9.02 10.38
C LEU A 42 4.06 -7.91 11.03
N SER A 43 3.57 -8.15 12.26
CA SER A 43 2.89 -7.10 13.04
C SER A 43 3.89 -6.06 13.54
N TYR A 44 3.39 -4.90 13.99
CA TYR A 44 4.26 -3.86 14.55
C TYR A 44 5.05 -4.35 15.75
N GLU A 45 4.41 -5.15 16.63
CA GLU A 45 5.08 -5.72 17.80
C GLU A 45 6.21 -6.65 17.38
N GLU A 46 5.95 -7.52 16.41
CA GLU A 46 6.97 -8.43 15.87
C GLU A 46 8.09 -7.64 15.17
N PHE A 47 7.75 -6.58 14.47
CA PHE A 47 8.73 -5.70 13.82
C PHE A 47 9.70 -5.10 14.84
N TYR A 48 9.16 -4.52 15.92
CA TYR A 48 10.00 -3.90 16.95
C TYR A 48 10.82 -4.94 17.72
N ASP A 49 10.27 -6.13 17.98
CA ASP A 49 11.02 -7.20 18.62
C ASP A 49 12.19 -7.66 17.75
N ARG A 50 11.97 -7.81 16.45
CA ARG A 50 13.04 -8.20 15.52
C ARG A 50 14.07 -7.09 15.37
N LEU A 51 13.64 -5.83 15.37
CA LEU A 51 14.54 -4.69 15.29
C LEU A 51 15.51 -4.63 16.45
N LYS A 52 15.05 -4.91 17.67
CA LYS A 52 15.91 -4.94 18.86
C LYS A 52 16.99 -6.02 18.78
N ASN A 53 16.69 -7.14 18.14
CA ASN A 53 17.56 -8.32 18.12
C ASN A 53 18.28 -8.50 16.79
N ALA A 54 18.04 -7.62 15.81
CA ALA A 54 18.64 -7.76 14.50
C ALA A 54 20.11 -7.31 14.50
N PRO A 55 21.01 -8.09 13.87
CA PRO A 55 22.41 -7.68 13.75
C PRO A 55 22.60 -6.52 12.77
N GLU A 56 21.64 -6.33 11.86
CA GLU A 56 21.63 -5.26 10.87
C GLU A 56 20.29 -4.56 10.88
N LEU A 57 20.28 -3.29 10.46
CA LEU A 57 19.02 -2.56 10.32
C LEU A 57 18.20 -3.15 9.17
N PRO A 58 16.85 -3.25 9.35
CA PRO A 58 16.01 -3.71 8.26
C PRO A 58 15.94 -2.68 7.14
N THR A 59 15.68 -3.17 5.94
CA THR A 59 15.38 -2.33 4.78
C THR A 59 13.96 -2.58 4.31
N THR A 60 13.43 -1.67 3.52
CA THR A 60 12.11 -1.83 2.91
C THR A 60 12.22 -1.69 1.40
N SER A 61 11.29 -2.30 0.68
CA SER A 61 11.15 -2.11 -0.76
C SER A 61 9.69 -1.85 -1.11
N GLN A 62 9.48 -1.15 -2.24
CA GLN A 62 8.14 -0.90 -2.74
C GLN A 62 7.46 -2.20 -3.16
N PRO A 63 6.12 -2.24 -3.16
CA PRO A 63 5.38 -3.34 -3.78
C PRO A 63 5.69 -3.39 -5.28
N SER A 64 5.62 -4.58 -5.86
CA SER A 64 5.78 -4.72 -7.31
C SER A 64 4.57 -4.18 -8.07
N ALA A 65 4.76 -3.88 -9.35
CA ALA A 65 3.65 -3.54 -10.23
C ALA A 65 2.64 -4.68 -10.29
N GLY A 66 3.11 -5.93 -10.25
CA GLY A 66 2.22 -7.10 -10.23
C GLY A 66 1.33 -7.17 -9.00
N ALA A 67 1.84 -6.76 -7.83
CA ALA A 67 1.04 -6.72 -6.60
C ALA A 67 -0.11 -5.71 -6.72
N PHE A 68 0.15 -4.52 -7.25
CA PHE A 68 -0.89 -3.53 -7.53
C PHE A 68 -1.87 -4.02 -8.59
N ARG A 69 -1.35 -4.59 -9.67
CA ARG A 69 -2.18 -5.10 -10.76
C ARG A 69 -3.20 -6.12 -10.26
N GLN A 70 -2.79 -7.03 -9.39
CA GLN A 70 -3.67 -8.05 -8.84
C GLN A 70 -4.85 -7.41 -8.12
N VAL A 71 -4.60 -6.44 -7.25
CA VAL A 71 -5.64 -5.74 -6.50
C VAL A 71 -6.54 -4.93 -7.44
N PHE A 72 -5.94 -4.19 -8.37
CA PHE A 72 -6.69 -3.39 -9.33
C PHE A 72 -7.59 -4.26 -10.20
N GLN A 73 -7.07 -5.37 -10.69
CA GLN A 73 -7.82 -6.28 -11.54
C GLN A 73 -9.02 -6.87 -10.82
N GLU A 74 -8.86 -7.32 -9.57
CA GLU A 74 -9.96 -7.83 -8.75
C GLU A 74 -11.09 -6.81 -8.61
N LEU A 75 -10.74 -5.56 -8.33
CA LEU A 75 -11.73 -4.49 -8.14
C LEU A 75 -12.42 -4.10 -9.45
N VAL A 76 -11.66 -4.02 -10.53
CA VAL A 76 -12.20 -3.68 -11.85
C VAL A 76 -13.13 -4.76 -12.36
N GLU A 77 -12.78 -6.03 -12.19
CA GLU A 77 -13.63 -7.16 -12.57
C GLU A 77 -14.94 -7.19 -11.76
N ALA A 78 -14.92 -6.66 -10.55
CA ALA A 78 -16.12 -6.52 -9.73
C ALA A 78 -16.96 -5.28 -10.08
N GLY A 79 -16.54 -4.50 -11.09
CA GLY A 79 -17.28 -3.33 -11.57
C GLY A 79 -16.99 -2.03 -10.85
N HIS A 80 -15.86 -1.94 -10.14
CA HIS A 80 -15.51 -0.74 -9.38
C HIS A 80 -14.53 0.18 -10.12
N GLU A 81 -14.63 1.46 -9.83
CA GLU A 81 -13.60 2.45 -10.14
C GLU A 81 -12.62 2.51 -8.96
N ILE A 82 -11.39 2.93 -9.19
CA ILE A 82 -10.33 2.92 -8.18
C ILE A 82 -9.71 4.30 -8.03
N ILE A 83 -9.53 4.72 -6.78
CA ILE A 83 -8.61 5.80 -6.43
C ILE A 83 -7.52 5.17 -5.55
N ALA A 84 -6.28 5.20 -6.04
CA ALA A 84 -5.14 4.68 -5.31
C ALA A 84 -4.29 5.85 -4.80
N MET A 85 -3.94 5.82 -3.53
CA MET A 85 -3.12 6.83 -2.87
C MET A 85 -1.88 6.17 -2.31
N THR A 86 -0.72 6.66 -2.68
CA THR A 86 0.56 6.06 -2.31
C THR A 86 1.42 7.00 -1.50
N ILE A 87 2.38 6.42 -0.78
CA ILE A 87 3.49 7.16 -0.19
C ILE A 87 4.16 8.05 -1.25
N SER A 88 4.70 9.20 -0.83
CA SER A 88 5.36 10.14 -1.72
C SER A 88 6.33 9.45 -2.69
N SER A 89 6.25 9.82 -3.96
CA SER A 89 7.17 9.36 -5.00
C SER A 89 8.62 9.77 -4.73
N ARG A 90 8.82 10.78 -3.89
CA ARG A 90 10.15 11.24 -3.47
C ARG A 90 10.78 10.33 -2.40
N LEU A 91 9.96 9.54 -1.71
CA LEU A 91 10.40 8.64 -0.64
C LEU A 91 10.49 7.19 -1.09
N SER A 92 9.73 6.79 -2.11
CA SER A 92 9.62 5.39 -2.50
C SER A 92 9.19 5.28 -3.96
N GLY A 93 9.52 4.14 -4.57
CA GLY A 93 9.05 3.80 -5.92
C GLY A 93 7.62 3.23 -5.97
N THR A 94 6.88 3.24 -4.85
CA THR A 94 5.53 2.70 -4.77
C THR A 94 4.58 3.34 -5.79
N TRP A 95 4.63 4.67 -5.94
CA TRP A 95 3.83 5.38 -6.92
C TRP A 95 4.12 4.89 -8.34
N ASN A 96 5.39 4.69 -8.68
CA ASN A 96 5.78 4.17 -10.00
C ASN A 96 5.24 2.77 -10.24
N SER A 97 5.25 1.91 -9.21
CA SER A 97 4.69 0.55 -9.30
C SER A 97 3.18 0.60 -9.56
N ALA A 98 2.47 1.49 -8.87
CA ALA A 98 1.04 1.67 -9.05
C ALA A 98 0.71 2.20 -10.46
N MET A 99 1.50 3.15 -10.95
CA MET A 99 1.32 3.69 -12.31
C MET A 99 1.58 2.62 -13.38
N ALA A 100 2.60 1.79 -13.19
CA ALA A 100 2.87 0.68 -14.10
C ALA A 100 1.70 -0.31 -14.13
N ALA A 101 1.11 -0.60 -12.97
CA ALA A 101 -0.06 -1.48 -12.88
C ALA A 101 -1.28 -0.87 -13.59
N LYS A 102 -1.51 0.43 -13.43
CA LYS A 102 -2.57 1.15 -14.15
C LYS A 102 -2.40 1.01 -15.67
N ASP A 103 -1.19 1.17 -16.16
CA ASP A 103 -0.89 1.06 -17.60
C ASP A 103 -1.15 -0.34 -18.16
N MET A 104 -1.13 -1.36 -17.32
CA MET A 104 -1.48 -2.74 -17.69
C MET A 104 -2.99 -2.94 -17.84
N LEU A 105 -3.81 -2.00 -17.38
CA LEU A 105 -5.27 -2.06 -17.39
C LEU A 105 -5.84 -0.78 -18.05
N PRO A 106 -5.56 -0.57 -19.34
CA PRO A 106 -5.83 0.73 -19.98
C PRO A 106 -7.32 1.11 -20.08
N ASP A 107 -8.21 0.13 -20.05
CA ASP A 107 -9.65 0.37 -20.13
C ASP A 107 -10.31 0.60 -18.77
N ALA A 108 -9.56 0.49 -17.68
CA ALA A 108 -10.07 0.63 -16.32
C ALA A 108 -10.04 2.08 -15.85
N GLU A 109 -11.02 2.45 -15.02
CA GLU A 109 -11.10 3.77 -14.39
C GLU A 109 -10.27 3.75 -13.10
N ILE A 110 -9.00 4.08 -13.22
CA ILE A 110 -8.05 4.08 -12.10
C ILE A 110 -7.36 5.45 -12.04
N SER A 111 -7.47 6.11 -10.89
CA SER A 111 -6.74 7.35 -10.62
C SER A 111 -5.68 7.06 -9.56
N ILE A 112 -4.44 7.42 -9.84
CA ILE A 112 -3.33 7.24 -8.90
C ILE A 112 -2.92 8.62 -8.38
N VAL A 113 -2.99 8.78 -7.07
CA VAL A 113 -2.62 10.03 -6.39
C VAL A 113 -1.30 9.86 -5.67
N ASP A 114 -0.30 10.66 -6.06
CA ASP A 114 0.94 10.78 -5.29
C ASP A 114 0.64 11.68 -4.10
N SER A 115 0.64 11.11 -2.89
CA SER A 115 0.29 11.87 -1.69
C SER A 115 1.31 12.95 -1.33
N LEU A 116 2.53 12.82 -1.81
CA LEU A 116 3.69 13.62 -1.39
C LEU A 116 3.89 13.57 0.14
N SER A 117 3.45 12.46 0.76
CA SER A 117 3.43 12.27 2.20
C SER A 117 3.63 10.79 2.55
N THR A 118 3.58 10.48 3.82
CA THR A 118 3.57 9.11 4.36
C THR A 118 2.88 9.13 5.72
N SER A 119 2.65 7.95 6.32
CA SER A 119 2.16 7.81 7.69
C SER A 119 0.88 8.63 7.94
N ILE A 120 0.86 9.50 8.94
CA ILE A 120 -0.33 10.26 9.32
C ILE A 120 -0.85 11.14 8.16
N GLY A 121 0.05 11.76 7.39
CA GLY A 121 -0.35 12.56 6.23
C GLY A 121 -1.12 11.74 5.20
N LEU A 122 -0.58 10.58 4.84
CA LEU A 122 -1.25 9.66 3.92
C LEU A 122 -2.56 9.13 4.51
N GLN A 123 -2.56 8.77 5.79
CA GLN A 123 -3.75 8.31 6.49
C GLN A 123 -4.89 9.34 6.43
N LEU A 124 -4.58 10.61 6.68
CA LEU A 124 -5.57 11.69 6.62
C LEU A 124 -6.14 11.86 5.21
N MET A 125 -5.30 11.74 4.18
CA MET A 125 -5.76 11.80 2.78
C MET A 125 -6.69 10.65 2.44
N VAL A 126 -6.37 9.43 2.89
CA VAL A 126 -7.23 8.26 2.69
C VAL A 126 -8.57 8.47 3.38
N GLN A 127 -8.57 8.94 4.62
CA GLN A 127 -9.80 9.21 5.36
C GLN A 127 -10.66 10.26 4.67
N ALA A 128 -10.04 11.31 4.12
CA ALA A 128 -10.75 12.33 3.35
C ALA A 128 -11.40 11.77 2.08
N ALA A 129 -10.70 10.86 1.40
CA ALA A 129 -11.22 10.23 0.19
C ALA A 129 -12.40 9.28 0.46
N VAL A 130 -12.40 8.65 1.64
CA VAL A 130 -13.46 7.71 2.05
C VAL A 130 -14.75 8.46 2.42
N SER A 131 -14.66 9.63 3.01
CA SER A 131 -15.83 10.40 3.48
C SER A 131 -16.68 11.02 2.38
#